data_b4be26fee4b38c26273a6eae7e1e14f6
#
_entry.id   b4be26fee4b38c26273a6eae7e1e14f6
#
_cell.length_a   1.000
_cell.length_b   1.000
_cell.length_c   1.000
_cell.angle_alpha   90.00
_cell.angle_beta   90.00
_cell.angle_gamma   90.00
#
_symmetry.space_group_name_H-M   'P 1'
#
loop_
_entity.id
_entity.type
_entity.pdbx_description
1 polymer ?
#
loop_
_entity_poly.entity_id
_entity_poly.type
_entity_poly.pdbx_seq_one_letter_code
_entity_poly.pdbx_strand_id
1 'polypeptide(L)'
;MCVVLEISPKTYYKYRNKEDPDYYDYLIIKEVFDESKGTYGYRRVAEGIKVKYEGVIMNGKKVLRIMKKYNLIPKYIRKSKKKNKNARIEDNVKPNLLNRNFNTDAPNKIWDTDVTYLIFKGSKAYLSTIIDLYDRKVIAYKISKYNDNKLVMDTLNKAIAERKDVSGLIIHSDQGFQYTSYEYKAICESNGITISMSRKGTPIDDSPIESWHSLLKKETLYNNDITSLEEYIQLVEEWIKFYNTTRIKGKKINKKKGYKKNDK
;
A
#
# COMPACT_ATOMS: atom_id res chain seq x y z
N MET A 1 -11.03 -34.84 -35.49
CA MET A 1 -10.43 -33.91 -34.53
C MET A 1 -9.02 -33.49 -34.92
N CYS A 2 -8.06 -34.43 -35.17
CA CYS A 2 -6.66 -34.07 -35.54
C CYS A 2 -6.55 -33.25 -36.83
N VAL A 3 -7.37 -33.52 -37.81
CA VAL A 3 -7.42 -32.75 -39.08
C VAL A 3 -7.92 -31.33 -38.88
N VAL A 4 -8.94 -31.14 -38.00
CA VAL A 4 -9.51 -29.79 -37.67
C VAL A 4 -8.52 -28.94 -36.88
N LEU A 5 -7.66 -29.58 -36.06
CA LEU A 5 -6.65 -28.91 -35.25
C LEU A 5 -5.27 -28.83 -35.96
N GLU A 6 -5.16 -29.30 -37.20
CA GLU A 6 -3.92 -29.33 -37.97
C GLU A 6 -2.72 -30.00 -37.27
N ILE A 7 -3.00 -30.99 -36.40
CA ILE A 7 -1.97 -31.72 -35.63
C ILE A 7 -1.94 -33.19 -36.04
N SER A 8 -0.74 -33.80 -36.01
CA SER A 8 -0.63 -35.22 -36.32
C SER A 8 -1.29 -36.08 -35.23
N PRO A 9 -1.93 -37.22 -35.60
CA PRO A 9 -2.46 -38.18 -34.63
C PRO A 9 -1.43 -38.60 -33.56
N LYS A 10 -0.17 -38.80 -33.98
CA LYS A 10 0.95 -39.14 -33.08
C LYS A 10 1.21 -38.04 -32.03
N THR A 11 1.15 -36.78 -32.45
CA THR A 11 1.29 -35.63 -31.55
C THR A 11 0.13 -35.57 -30.56
N TYR A 12 -1.12 -35.74 -31.05
CA TYR A 12 -2.31 -35.75 -30.20
C TYR A 12 -2.22 -36.83 -29.10
N TYR A 13 -1.94 -38.09 -29.45
CA TYR A 13 -1.86 -39.17 -28.49
C TYR A 13 -0.67 -39.05 -27.52
N LYS A 14 0.44 -38.47 -27.95
CA LYS A 14 1.62 -38.20 -27.10
C LYS A 14 1.31 -37.20 -25.99
N TYR A 15 0.43 -36.25 -26.22
CA TYR A 15 0.12 -35.18 -25.29
C TYR A 15 -1.24 -35.31 -24.60
N ARG A 16 -2.14 -36.18 -25.11
CA ARG A 16 -3.50 -36.35 -24.57
C ARG A 16 -3.58 -36.67 -23.09
N ASN A 17 -2.68 -37.49 -22.58
CA ASN A 17 -2.67 -37.98 -21.20
C ASN A 17 -1.48 -37.44 -20.39
N LYS A 18 -0.79 -36.42 -20.90
CA LYS A 18 0.34 -35.85 -20.19
C LYS A 18 -0.18 -34.88 -19.17
N GLU A 19 0.10 -35.16 -17.88
CA GLU A 19 -0.16 -34.19 -16.81
C GLU A 19 0.56 -32.87 -17.08
N ASP A 20 -0.13 -31.76 -16.81
CA ASP A 20 0.47 -30.45 -17.00
C ASP A 20 1.61 -30.27 -15.97
N PRO A 21 2.87 -30.13 -16.41
CA PRO A 21 4.01 -30.03 -15.51
C PRO A 21 3.96 -28.78 -14.61
N ASP A 22 3.11 -27.82 -14.95
CA ASP A 22 2.93 -26.60 -14.17
C ASP A 22 1.80 -26.72 -13.12
N TYR A 23 1.04 -27.82 -13.08
CA TYR A 23 -0.17 -27.91 -12.29
C TYR A 23 0.09 -27.82 -10.78
N TYR A 24 1.11 -28.50 -10.27
CA TYR A 24 1.47 -28.41 -8.85
C TYR A 24 1.97 -26.99 -8.47
N ASP A 25 2.79 -26.39 -9.30
CA ASP A 25 3.22 -25.01 -9.12
C ASP A 25 2.03 -24.04 -9.16
N TYR A 26 1.06 -24.28 -10.03
CA TYR A 26 -0.17 -23.51 -10.13
C TYR A 26 -0.98 -23.57 -8.83
N LEU A 27 -1.12 -24.74 -8.20
CA LEU A 27 -1.86 -24.88 -6.93
C LEU A 27 -1.24 -24.01 -5.83
N ILE A 28 0.09 -24.05 -5.70
CA ILE A 28 0.83 -23.22 -4.73
C ILE A 28 0.64 -21.73 -5.03
N ILE A 29 0.77 -21.34 -6.30
CA ILE A 29 0.58 -19.96 -6.75
C ILE A 29 -0.85 -19.50 -6.49
N LYS A 30 -1.83 -20.35 -6.81
CA LYS A 30 -3.26 -20.05 -6.65
C LYS A 30 -3.62 -19.83 -5.18
N GLU A 31 -3.12 -20.65 -4.28
CA GLU A 31 -3.39 -20.51 -2.85
C GLU A 31 -2.92 -19.16 -2.32
N VAL A 32 -1.67 -18.75 -2.60
CA VAL A 32 -1.14 -17.44 -2.21
C VAL A 32 -1.89 -16.28 -2.88
N PHE A 33 -2.33 -16.48 -4.12
CA PHE A 33 -3.12 -15.47 -4.84
C PHE A 33 -4.52 -15.32 -4.24
N ASP A 34 -5.19 -16.40 -3.90
CA ASP A 34 -6.53 -16.41 -3.32
C ASP A 34 -6.54 -15.84 -1.88
N GLU A 35 -5.54 -16.17 -1.06
CA GLU A 35 -5.35 -15.57 0.27
C GLU A 35 -5.23 -14.05 0.21
N SER A 36 -4.64 -13.53 -0.86
CA SER A 36 -4.59 -12.08 -1.11
C SER A 36 -5.89 -11.50 -1.68
N LYS A 37 -6.97 -12.29 -1.75
CA LYS A 37 -8.24 -11.94 -2.42
C LYS A 37 -8.04 -11.50 -3.88
N GLY A 38 -7.05 -12.07 -4.57
CA GLY A 38 -6.75 -11.75 -5.96
C GLY A 38 -6.07 -10.38 -6.17
N THR A 39 -5.41 -9.84 -5.14
CA THR A 39 -4.77 -8.51 -5.21
C THR A 39 -3.27 -8.57 -5.51
N TYR A 40 -2.62 -9.73 -5.30
CA TYR A 40 -1.18 -9.85 -5.50
C TYR A 40 -0.79 -10.05 -6.96
N GLY A 41 0.11 -9.19 -7.46
CA GLY A 41 0.82 -9.44 -8.71
C GLY A 41 1.96 -10.47 -8.50
N TYR A 42 2.49 -11.01 -9.61
CA TYR A 42 3.47 -12.10 -9.61
C TYR A 42 4.67 -11.91 -8.66
N ARG A 43 5.14 -10.67 -8.46
CA ARG A 43 6.28 -10.39 -7.54
C ARG A 43 5.91 -10.67 -6.09
N ARG A 44 4.71 -10.25 -5.65
CA ARG A 44 4.22 -10.52 -4.29
C ARG A 44 3.82 -11.97 -4.09
N VAL A 45 3.27 -12.62 -5.12
CA VAL A 45 2.98 -14.05 -5.09
C VAL A 45 4.29 -14.84 -4.92
N ALA A 46 5.35 -14.52 -5.67
CA ALA A 46 6.65 -15.17 -5.51
C ALA A 46 7.26 -14.94 -4.12
N GLU A 47 7.08 -13.77 -3.52
CA GLU A 47 7.49 -13.47 -2.15
C GLU A 47 6.64 -14.24 -1.13
N GLY A 48 5.33 -14.32 -1.35
CA GLY A 48 4.40 -15.06 -0.50
C GLY A 48 4.69 -16.56 -0.45
N ILE A 49 5.06 -17.14 -1.58
CA ILE A 49 5.48 -18.54 -1.65
C ILE A 49 6.69 -18.79 -0.74
N LYS A 50 7.71 -17.92 -0.79
CA LYS A 50 8.90 -18.06 0.07
C LYS A 50 8.60 -17.96 1.57
N VAL A 51 7.60 -17.14 1.91
CA VAL A 51 7.19 -16.95 3.32
C VAL A 51 6.37 -18.13 3.81
N LYS A 52 5.48 -18.67 2.96
CA LYS A 52 4.52 -19.70 3.34
C LYS A 52 5.07 -21.12 3.25
N TYR A 53 5.90 -21.37 2.24
CA TYR A 53 6.42 -22.72 1.95
C TYR A 53 7.94 -22.72 2.14
N GLU A 54 8.41 -23.29 3.26
CA GLU A 54 9.82 -23.44 3.56
C GLU A 54 10.52 -24.29 2.49
N GLY A 55 11.65 -23.80 1.97
CA GLY A 55 12.42 -24.51 0.94
C GLY A 55 11.86 -24.38 -0.50
N VAL A 56 10.66 -23.84 -0.70
CA VAL A 56 10.10 -23.62 -2.04
C VAL A 56 10.53 -22.28 -2.60
N ILE A 57 11.36 -22.29 -3.65
CA ILE A 57 11.82 -21.08 -4.34
C ILE A 57 11.30 -21.08 -5.77
N MET A 58 10.39 -20.15 -6.08
CA MET A 58 9.91 -19.93 -7.44
C MET A 58 10.44 -18.60 -8.00
N ASN A 59 11.08 -18.66 -9.17
CA ASN A 59 11.50 -17.46 -9.87
C ASN A 59 10.27 -16.64 -10.31
N GLY A 60 10.30 -15.34 -10.13
CA GLY A 60 9.19 -14.45 -10.50
C GLY A 60 8.76 -14.55 -11.98
N LYS A 61 9.69 -14.86 -12.90
CA LYS A 61 9.35 -15.13 -14.31
C LYS A 61 8.50 -16.41 -14.45
N LYS A 62 8.83 -17.48 -13.71
CA LYS A 62 8.04 -18.72 -13.67
C LYS A 62 6.64 -18.45 -13.12
N VAL A 63 6.55 -17.73 -11.99
CA VAL A 63 5.26 -17.35 -11.39
C VAL A 63 4.41 -16.54 -12.37
N LEU A 64 4.99 -15.53 -13.05
CA LEU A 64 4.28 -14.72 -14.05
C LEU A 64 3.76 -15.57 -15.22
N ARG A 65 4.57 -16.50 -15.72
CA ARG A 65 4.19 -17.40 -16.82
C ARG A 65 3.00 -18.28 -16.43
N ILE A 66 3.06 -18.88 -15.23
CA ILE A 66 2.00 -19.76 -14.72
C ILE A 66 0.74 -18.96 -14.41
N MET A 67 0.84 -17.80 -13.76
CA MET A 67 -0.31 -16.91 -13.54
C MET A 67 -1.01 -16.54 -14.85
N LYS A 68 -0.26 -16.22 -15.92
CA LYS A 68 -0.83 -15.96 -17.25
C LYS A 68 -1.50 -17.21 -17.85
N LYS A 69 -0.85 -18.37 -17.77
CA LYS A 69 -1.35 -19.64 -18.30
C LYS A 69 -2.71 -20.01 -17.69
N TYR A 70 -2.87 -19.81 -16.38
CA TYR A 70 -4.09 -20.15 -15.65
C TYR A 70 -5.00 -18.94 -15.38
N ASN A 71 -4.78 -17.83 -16.08
CA ASN A 71 -5.59 -16.60 -16.02
C ASN A 71 -5.74 -16.01 -14.60
N LEU A 72 -4.71 -16.12 -13.78
CA LEU A 72 -4.65 -15.45 -12.47
C LEU A 72 -4.23 -13.99 -12.63
N ILE A 73 -5.20 -13.11 -12.91
CA ILE A 73 -4.97 -11.70 -13.22
C ILE A 73 -5.42 -10.86 -12.02
N PRO A 74 -4.52 -10.01 -11.42
CA PRO A 74 -4.93 -9.10 -10.35
C PRO A 74 -6.02 -8.13 -10.82
N LYS A 75 -7.10 -8.01 -10.05
CA LYS A 75 -8.34 -7.32 -10.42
C LYS A 75 -8.22 -5.78 -10.60
N TYR A 76 -7.13 -5.14 -10.18
CA TYR A 76 -7.04 -3.68 -10.03
C TYR A 76 -6.19 -2.93 -11.07
N ILE A 77 -5.95 -3.49 -12.25
CA ILE A 77 -5.16 -2.77 -13.28
C ILE A 77 -6.03 -1.74 -13.99
N ARG A 78 -6.19 -0.54 -13.39
CA ARG A 78 -6.80 0.62 -14.06
C ARG A 78 -5.85 1.83 -14.04
N LYS A 79 -5.72 2.51 -15.20
CA LYS A 79 -4.96 3.76 -15.33
C LYS A 79 -5.71 4.92 -14.66
N SER A 80 -5.03 5.66 -13.76
CA SER A 80 -5.56 6.85 -13.10
C SER A 80 -5.56 8.06 -14.05
N LYS A 81 -6.64 8.87 -14.05
CA LYS A 81 -6.70 10.19 -14.70
C LYS A 81 -6.27 11.27 -13.71
N LYS A 82 -5.33 12.15 -14.09
CA LYS A 82 -4.86 13.27 -13.26
C LYS A 82 -5.94 14.37 -13.15
N LYS A 83 -6.15 14.93 -11.95
CA LYS A 83 -6.96 16.13 -11.70
C LYS A 83 -6.10 17.22 -11.05
N ASN A 84 -6.22 18.46 -11.54
CA ASN A 84 -5.58 19.65 -10.95
C ASN A 84 -6.43 20.26 -9.85
N LYS A 85 -5.82 20.76 -8.78
CA LYS A 85 -6.47 21.52 -7.70
C LYS A 85 -5.72 22.82 -7.42
N ASN A 86 -6.45 23.93 -7.30
CA ASN A 86 -5.96 25.22 -6.78
C ASN A 86 -6.43 25.39 -5.33
N ALA A 87 -5.55 25.80 -4.42
CA ALA A 87 -5.87 26.08 -3.03
C ALA A 87 -5.15 27.35 -2.54
N ARG A 88 -5.75 28.04 -1.54
CA ARG A 88 -5.29 29.27 -0.91
C ARG A 88 -4.20 29.01 0.13
N ILE A 89 -3.36 30.01 0.42
CA ILE A 89 -2.19 29.96 1.31
C ILE A 89 -2.60 30.44 2.70
N GLU A 90 -2.18 29.74 3.77
CA GLU A 90 -2.30 30.15 5.17
C GLU A 90 -0.91 30.35 5.81
N ASP A 91 -0.80 31.24 6.81
CA ASP A 91 0.46 31.75 7.39
C ASP A 91 1.26 30.73 8.23
N ASN A 92 0.75 29.52 8.47
CA ASN A 92 1.37 28.51 9.33
C ASN A 92 2.08 27.37 8.58
N VAL A 93 2.46 27.57 7.33
CA VAL A 93 3.17 26.56 6.54
C VAL A 93 4.58 26.34 7.09
N LYS A 94 4.93 25.07 7.34
CA LYS A 94 6.27 24.68 7.80
C LYS A 94 7.14 24.23 6.63
N PRO A 95 8.49 24.30 6.74
CA PRO A 95 9.39 23.87 5.68
C PRO A 95 9.33 22.36 5.44
N ASN A 96 9.65 21.92 4.23
CA ASN A 96 9.85 20.51 3.91
C ASN A 96 11.21 20.03 4.43
N LEU A 97 11.23 19.33 5.55
CA LEU A 97 12.44 18.81 6.17
C LEU A 97 12.91 17.50 5.51
N LEU A 98 11.98 16.74 4.91
CA LEU A 98 12.30 15.43 4.37
C LEU A 98 13.02 15.50 3.02
N ASN A 99 12.77 16.53 2.21
CA ASN A 99 13.36 16.69 0.89
C ASN A 99 13.32 15.40 0.04
N ARG A 100 12.19 14.66 0.10
CA ARG A 100 11.98 13.36 -0.57
C ARG A 100 12.82 12.19 -0.01
N ASN A 101 13.52 12.40 1.08
CA ASN A 101 14.19 11.30 1.78
C ASN A 101 13.21 10.65 2.78
N PHE A 102 12.45 9.67 2.31
CA PHE A 102 11.47 8.92 3.09
C PHE A 102 12.06 7.67 3.74
N ASN A 103 13.39 7.58 3.82
CA ASN A 103 14.05 6.45 4.46
C ASN A 103 14.42 6.83 5.89
N THR A 104 14.13 5.91 6.80
CA THR A 104 14.51 6.01 8.21
C THR A 104 15.11 4.68 8.66
N ASP A 105 16.01 4.74 9.61
CA ASP A 105 16.75 3.61 10.17
C ASP A 105 16.08 2.96 11.38
N ALA A 106 15.14 3.68 12.00
CA ALA A 106 14.42 3.23 13.19
C ALA A 106 12.94 3.62 13.15
N PRO A 107 12.07 2.88 13.87
CA PRO A 107 10.67 3.25 14.04
C PRO A 107 10.55 4.58 14.83
N ASN A 108 9.40 5.24 14.65
CA ASN A 108 9.06 6.51 15.31
C ASN A 108 10.05 7.67 15.06
N LYS A 109 10.76 7.65 13.94
CA LYS A 109 11.59 8.79 13.49
C LYS A 109 10.83 9.70 12.55
N ILE A 110 10.08 9.14 11.64
CA ILE A 110 9.31 9.89 10.64
C ILE A 110 7.94 9.24 10.49
N TRP A 111 6.93 9.99 10.79
CA TRP A 111 5.54 9.64 10.47
C TRP A 111 5.06 10.45 9.27
N ASP A 112 4.20 9.85 8.46
CA ASP A 112 3.56 10.47 7.32
C ASP A 112 2.05 10.43 7.51
N THR A 113 1.35 11.57 7.33
CA THR A 113 -0.07 11.71 7.61
C THR A 113 -0.82 12.42 6.49
N ASP A 114 -1.99 11.91 6.15
CA ASP A 114 -2.88 12.54 5.17
C ASP A 114 -4.34 12.13 5.41
N VAL A 115 -5.27 12.90 4.83
CA VAL A 115 -6.70 12.60 4.83
C VAL A 115 -7.16 12.24 3.43
N THR A 116 -7.75 11.06 3.30
CA THR A 116 -8.33 10.64 2.02
C THR A 116 -9.84 10.50 2.09
N TYR A 117 -10.50 10.61 0.92
CA TYR A 117 -11.94 10.43 0.77
C TYR A 117 -12.27 8.95 0.57
N LEU A 118 -13.27 8.46 1.30
CA LEU A 118 -13.97 7.22 1.05
C LEU A 118 -15.32 7.59 0.40
N ILE A 119 -15.44 7.38 -0.92
CA ILE A 119 -16.62 7.78 -1.68
C ILE A 119 -17.27 6.53 -2.27
N PHE A 120 -18.58 6.41 -2.03
CA PHE A 120 -19.40 5.35 -2.60
C PHE A 120 -20.79 5.89 -2.98
N LYS A 121 -21.16 5.75 -4.26
CA LYS A 121 -22.49 6.16 -4.81
C LYS A 121 -23.00 7.54 -4.34
N GLY A 122 -22.11 8.54 -4.31
CA GLY A 122 -22.44 9.91 -3.87
C GLY A 122 -22.31 10.17 -2.37
N SER A 123 -22.35 9.15 -1.53
CA SER A 123 -22.03 9.23 -0.11
C SER A 123 -20.53 9.29 0.11
N LYS A 124 -20.08 9.99 1.17
CA LYS A 124 -18.66 10.18 1.46
C LYS A 124 -18.35 10.12 2.95
N ALA A 125 -17.18 9.56 3.27
CA ALA A 125 -16.52 9.68 4.56
C ALA A 125 -15.07 10.08 4.34
N TYR A 126 -14.37 10.39 5.41
CA TYR A 126 -12.98 10.84 5.42
C TYR A 126 -12.18 9.91 6.31
N LEU A 127 -11.06 9.44 5.80
CA LEU A 127 -10.11 8.62 6.54
C LEU A 127 -8.84 9.44 6.78
N SER A 128 -8.57 9.79 8.03
CA SER A 128 -7.29 10.30 8.47
C SER A 128 -6.39 9.13 8.87
N THR A 129 -5.15 9.14 8.42
CA THR A 129 -4.21 8.02 8.63
C THR A 129 -2.83 8.55 8.98
N ILE A 130 -2.16 7.88 9.91
CA ILE A 130 -0.74 8.10 10.23
C ILE A 130 0.00 6.79 9.99
N ILE A 131 1.05 6.83 9.15
CA ILE A 131 1.93 5.69 8.88
C ILE A 131 3.36 5.97 9.37
N ASP A 132 4.03 4.96 9.93
CA ASP A 132 5.46 5.00 10.20
C ASP A 132 6.24 4.71 8.93
N LEU A 133 7.16 5.59 8.54
CA LEU A 133 7.94 5.41 7.31
C LEU A 133 9.02 4.32 7.45
N TYR A 134 9.32 3.84 8.65
CA TYR A 134 10.26 2.75 8.87
C TYR A 134 9.77 1.42 8.30
N ASP A 135 8.62 0.97 8.76
CA ASP A 135 8.05 -0.33 8.37
C ASP A 135 6.74 -0.22 7.57
N ARG A 136 6.33 1.02 7.28
CA ARG A 136 5.11 1.36 6.54
C ARG A 136 3.84 0.86 7.22
N LYS A 137 3.84 0.70 8.54
CA LYS A 137 2.64 0.35 9.30
C LYS A 137 1.77 1.57 9.57
N VAL A 138 0.47 1.34 9.53
CA VAL A 138 -0.51 2.29 10.04
C VAL A 138 -0.44 2.26 11.56
N ILE A 139 -0.05 3.40 12.17
CA ILE A 139 0.01 3.56 13.62
C ILE A 139 -1.38 3.87 14.16
N ALA A 140 -2.03 4.86 13.54
CA ALA A 140 -3.38 5.25 13.89
C ALA A 140 -4.17 5.65 12.65
N TYR A 141 -5.47 5.49 12.74
CA TYR A 141 -6.43 6.00 11.77
C TYR A 141 -7.75 6.34 12.46
N LYS A 142 -8.51 7.23 11.83
CA LYS A 142 -9.89 7.54 12.21
C LYS A 142 -10.74 7.81 10.98
N ILE A 143 -12.00 7.39 11.02
CA ILE A 143 -12.98 7.63 9.97
C ILE A 143 -14.06 8.55 10.52
N SER A 144 -14.44 9.55 9.72
CA SER A 144 -15.49 10.51 10.09
C SER A 144 -16.33 10.90 8.87
N LYS A 145 -17.56 11.33 9.11
CA LYS A 145 -18.39 11.98 8.09
C LYS A 145 -17.95 13.40 7.76
N TYR A 146 -17.10 13.99 8.61
CA TYR A 146 -16.64 15.38 8.51
C TYR A 146 -15.12 15.42 8.27
N ASN A 147 -14.70 16.34 7.39
CA ASN A 147 -13.28 16.64 7.15
C ASN A 147 -12.92 17.91 7.94
N ASP A 148 -12.73 17.76 9.22
CA ASP A 148 -12.47 18.84 10.16
C ASP A 148 -11.15 18.65 10.92
N ASN A 149 -10.75 19.67 11.70
CA ASN A 149 -9.55 19.62 12.54
C ASN A 149 -9.63 18.48 13.56
N LYS A 150 -10.85 18.23 14.10
CA LYS A 150 -11.07 17.19 15.11
C LYS A 150 -10.66 15.80 14.60
N LEU A 151 -10.97 15.45 13.36
CA LEU A 151 -10.61 14.18 12.74
C LEU A 151 -9.09 13.94 12.80
N VAL A 152 -8.30 14.95 12.42
CA VAL A 152 -6.83 14.85 12.35
C VAL A 152 -6.22 14.87 13.75
N MET A 153 -6.72 15.73 14.66
CA MET A 153 -6.24 15.79 16.04
C MET A 153 -6.53 14.50 16.82
N ASP A 154 -7.73 13.93 16.65
CA ASP A 154 -8.08 12.66 17.28
C ASP A 154 -7.18 11.51 16.76
N THR A 155 -6.83 11.54 15.46
CA THR A 155 -5.90 10.56 14.87
C THR A 155 -4.49 10.72 15.42
N LEU A 156 -4.00 11.96 15.54
CA LEU A 156 -2.68 12.27 16.11
C LEU A 156 -2.59 11.86 17.59
N ASN A 157 -3.57 12.23 18.41
CA ASN A 157 -3.63 11.85 19.81
C ASN A 157 -3.65 10.32 20.00
N LYS A 158 -4.39 9.60 19.15
CA LYS A 158 -4.40 8.14 19.14
C LYS A 158 -3.03 7.56 18.83
N ALA A 159 -2.30 8.15 17.85
CA ALA A 159 -0.96 7.70 17.48
C ALA A 159 0.05 7.94 18.61
N ILE A 160 -0.01 9.11 19.26
CA ILE A 160 0.84 9.46 20.39
C ILE A 160 0.60 8.48 21.56
N ALA A 161 -0.66 8.21 21.90
CA ALA A 161 -1.01 7.26 22.97
C ALA A 161 -0.52 5.84 22.68
N GLU A 162 -0.59 5.40 21.43
CA GLU A 162 -0.11 4.08 21.00
C GLU A 162 1.41 3.92 21.13
N ARG A 163 2.17 4.98 20.83
CA ARG A 163 3.64 4.93 20.79
C ARG A 163 4.33 5.41 22.06
N LYS A 164 3.63 6.13 22.93
CA LYS A 164 4.07 6.67 24.25
C LYS A 164 5.22 7.67 24.16
N ASP A 165 6.37 7.29 23.57
CA ASP A 165 7.51 8.17 23.35
C ASP A 165 7.59 8.55 21.85
N VAL A 166 7.36 9.83 21.59
CA VAL A 166 7.40 10.47 20.26
C VAL A 166 8.33 11.67 20.23
N SER A 167 9.19 11.82 21.25
CA SER A 167 10.16 12.90 21.33
C SER A 167 11.15 12.84 20.14
N GLY A 168 11.35 13.99 19.48
CA GLY A 168 12.21 14.09 18.30
C GLY A 168 11.66 13.48 17.01
N LEU A 169 10.40 13.02 17.03
CA LEU A 169 9.69 12.57 15.83
C LEU A 169 9.49 13.72 14.86
N ILE A 170 9.63 13.44 13.56
CA ILE A 170 9.18 14.31 12.48
C ILE A 170 7.85 13.79 11.96
N ILE A 171 6.78 14.62 11.99
CA ILE A 171 5.53 14.31 11.33
C ILE A 171 5.43 15.11 10.02
N HIS A 172 5.23 14.40 8.91
CA HIS A 172 5.13 14.97 7.56
C HIS A 172 3.69 14.94 7.05
N SER A 173 3.24 16.04 6.42
CA SER A 173 1.90 16.16 5.86
C SER A 173 1.89 17.05 4.61
N ASP A 174 0.75 17.13 3.93
CA ASP A 174 0.48 18.22 3.01
C ASP A 174 0.22 19.55 3.75
N GLN A 175 -0.07 20.61 2.99
CA GLN A 175 -0.43 21.93 3.53
C GLN A 175 -1.95 22.07 3.73
N GLY A 176 -2.64 20.99 4.09
CA GLY A 176 -4.06 21.01 4.40
C GLY A 176 -4.39 21.92 5.61
N PHE A 177 -5.58 22.52 5.61
CA PHE A 177 -5.99 23.46 6.67
C PHE A 177 -5.98 22.82 8.06
N GLN A 178 -6.16 21.51 8.16
CA GLN A 178 -6.11 20.78 9.43
C GLN A 178 -4.70 20.78 10.02
N TYR A 179 -3.67 20.61 9.17
CA TYR A 179 -2.27 20.51 9.56
C TYR A 179 -1.63 21.88 9.82
N THR A 180 -2.21 22.95 9.24
CA THR A 180 -1.80 24.34 9.48
C THR A 180 -2.55 24.99 10.64
N SER A 181 -3.46 24.28 11.33
CA SER A 181 -4.21 24.80 12.46
C SER A 181 -3.34 25.01 13.70
N TYR A 182 -3.71 25.97 14.52
CA TYR A 182 -3.02 26.28 15.77
C TYR A 182 -3.05 25.08 16.74
N GLU A 183 -4.20 24.42 16.83
CA GLU A 183 -4.38 23.29 17.73
C GLU A 183 -3.49 22.09 17.35
N TYR A 184 -3.37 21.80 16.05
CA TYR A 184 -2.47 20.73 15.56
C TYR A 184 -1.02 21.03 15.92
N LYS A 185 -0.60 22.28 15.71
CA LYS A 185 0.74 22.75 16.07
C LYS A 185 0.99 22.61 17.56
N ALA A 186 0.05 23.04 18.41
CA ALA A 186 0.17 22.96 19.87
C ALA A 186 0.33 21.51 20.37
N ILE A 187 -0.44 20.56 19.80
CA ILE A 187 -0.30 19.13 20.12
C ILE A 187 1.09 18.62 19.74
N CYS A 188 1.59 18.96 18.56
CA CYS A 188 2.92 18.53 18.13
C CYS A 188 4.02 19.11 19.04
N GLU A 189 4.00 20.41 19.31
CA GLU A 189 5.00 21.09 20.14
C GLU A 189 5.00 20.57 21.58
N SER A 190 3.84 20.34 22.18
CA SER A 190 3.74 19.81 23.57
C SER A 190 4.27 18.37 23.71
N ASN A 191 4.36 17.62 22.60
CA ASN A 191 4.89 16.27 22.58
C ASN A 191 6.31 16.17 21.98
N GLY A 192 6.98 17.30 21.70
CA GLY A 192 8.32 17.31 21.11
C GLY A 192 8.37 16.83 19.66
N ILE A 193 7.25 16.91 18.93
CA ILE A 193 7.12 16.49 17.54
C ILE A 193 7.43 17.67 16.61
N THR A 194 8.32 17.46 15.66
CA THR A 194 8.66 18.45 14.64
C THR A 194 7.76 18.31 13.40
N ILE A 195 7.12 19.39 12.99
CA ILE A 195 6.24 19.40 11.82
C ILE A 195 7.06 19.67 10.55
N SER A 196 6.85 18.85 9.53
CA SER A 196 7.38 19.00 8.18
C SER A 196 6.22 19.01 7.18
N MET A 197 6.24 19.89 6.18
CA MET A 197 5.16 19.97 5.19
C MET A 197 5.68 19.85 3.77
N SER A 198 4.95 19.13 2.91
CA SER A 198 5.22 19.04 1.49
C SER A 198 5.11 20.42 0.81
N ARG A 199 5.86 20.63 -0.26
CA ARG A 199 5.78 21.88 -1.05
C ARG A 199 4.47 21.93 -1.83
N LYS A 200 3.88 23.11 -1.92
CA LYS A 200 2.61 23.28 -2.64
C LYS A 200 2.72 22.81 -4.09
N GLY A 201 1.78 21.99 -4.50
CA GLY A 201 1.70 21.49 -5.89
C GLY A 201 2.75 20.44 -6.26
N THR A 202 3.46 19.88 -5.28
CA THR A 202 4.50 18.86 -5.49
C THR A 202 4.08 17.51 -4.90
N PRO A 203 3.24 16.71 -5.60
CA PRO A 203 2.74 15.43 -5.07
C PRO A 203 3.84 14.41 -4.71
N ILE A 204 5.02 14.53 -5.32
CA ILE A 204 6.16 13.66 -5.04
C ILE A 204 6.67 13.83 -3.60
N ASP A 205 6.44 14.99 -2.98
CA ASP A 205 6.89 15.28 -1.63
C ASP A 205 6.06 14.54 -0.55
N ASP A 206 4.89 13.95 -0.93
CA ASP A 206 3.97 13.21 -0.05
C ASP A 206 3.65 11.80 -0.60
N SER A 207 4.53 11.31 -1.45
CA SER A 207 4.32 10.07 -2.22
C SER A 207 4.12 8.79 -1.41
N PRO A 208 4.67 8.60 -0.18
CA PRO A 208 4.47 7.37 0.56
C PRO A 208 3.02 7.15 0.99
N ILE A 209 2.40 8.16 1.60
CA ILE A 209 1.02 8.04 2.08
C ILE A 209 0.00 8.10 0.93
N GLU A 210 0.25 8.91 -0.12
CA GLU A 210 -0.58 8.90 -1.33
C GLU A 210 -0.59 7.52 -2.00
N SER A 211 0.59 6.87 -2.07
CA SER A 211 0.72 5.51 -2.60
C SER A 211 -0.03 4.50 -1.74
N TRP A 212 0.00 4.66 -0.41
CA TRP A 212 -0.74 3.82 0.51
C TRP A 212 -2.24 3.98 0.34
N HIS A 213 -2.76 5.22 0.27
CA HIS A 213 -4.18 5.49 0.01
C HIS A 213 -4.65 4.94 -1.34
N SER A 214 -3.81 5.06 -2.36
CA SER A 214 -4.09 4.47 -3.67
C SER A 214 -4.20 2.95 -3.61
N LEU A 215 -3.32 2.32 -2.82
CA LEU A 215 -3.31 0.88 -2.61
C LEU A 215 -4.54 0.41 -1.83
N LEU A 216 -4.89 1.09 -0.72
CA LEU A 216 -6.09 0.83 0.05
C LEU A 216 -7.33 0.84 -0.86
N LYS A 217 -7.54 1.91 -1.62
CA LYS A 217 -8.69 2.02 -2.53
C LYS A 217 -8.70 0.94 -3.61
N LYS A 218 -7.54 0.54 -4.11
CA LYS A 218 -7.43 -0.54 -5.11
C LYS A 218 -7.81 -1.91 -4.53
N GLU A 219 -7.36 -2.18 -3.32
CA GLU A 219 -7.55 -3.49 -2.70
C GLU A 219 -8.90 -3.60 -1.96
N THR A 220 -9.59 -2.48 -1.72
CA THR A 220 -10.94 -2.47 -1.13
C THR A 220 -12.01 -2.12 -2.17
N LEU A 221 -12.19 -0.85 -2.51
CA LEU A 221 -13.30 -0.35 -3.33
C LEU A 221 -13.38 -1.01 -4.72
N TYR A 222 -12.23 -1.16 -5.40
CA TYR A 222 -12.23 -1.64 -6.79
C TYR A 222 -12.17 -3.17 -6.93
N ASN A 223 -12.09 -3.88 -5.82
CA ASN A 223 -11.88 -5.32 -5.81
C ASN A 223 -13.04 -6.11 -5.16
N ASN A 224 -14.05 -5.39 -4.66
CA ASN A 224 -15.18 -5.98 -3.97
C ASN A 224 -16.50 -5.38 -4.50
N ASP A 225 -17.54 -6.19 -4.47
CA ASP A 225 -18.92 -5.77 -4.79
C ASP A 225 -19.53 -5.17 -3.52
N ILE A 226 -19.36 -3.86 -3.35
CA ILE A 226 -19.81 -3.10 -2.18
C ILE A 226 -21.20 -2.55 -2.46
N THR A 227 -22.09 -2.60 -1.47
CA THR A 227 -23.48 -2.16 -1.59
C THR A 227 -23.76 -0.83 -0.88
N SER A 228 -23.00 -0.51 0.19
CA SER A 228 -23.18 0.71 0.99
C SER A 228 -21.86 1.38 1.38
N LEU A 229 -21.92 2.62 1.88
CA LEU A 229 -20.76 3.31 2.43
C LEU A 229 -20.29 2.67 3.74
N GLU A 230 -21.22 2.19 4.54
CA GLU A 230 -20.96 1.50 5.80
C GLU A 230 -20.16 0.21 5.58
N GLU A 231 -20.58 -0.60 4.60
CA GLU A 231 -19.86 -1.79 4.18
C GLU A 231 -18.43 -1.44 3.67
N TYR A 232 -18.31 -0.34 2.92
CA TYR A 232 -17.01 0.14 2.48
C TYR A 232 -16.11 0.53 3.66
N ILE A 233 -16.65 1.21 4.66
CA ILE A 233 -15.92 1.60 5.87
C ILE A 233 -15.44 0.35 6.62
N GLN A 234 -16.32 -0.63 6.84
CA GLN A 234 -15.95 -1.89 7.49
C GLN A 234 -14.84 -2.62 6.75
N LEU A 235 -14.95 -2.71 5.42
CA LEU A 235 -13.92 -3.32 4.58
C LEU A 235 -12.57 -2.59 4.66
N VAL A 236 -12.59 -1.25 4.78
CA VAL A 236 -11.38 -0.44 4.98
C VAL A 236 -10.72 -0.78 6.32
N GLU A 237 -11.48 -0.90 7.41
CA GLU A 237 -10.96 -1.24 8.73
C GLU A 237 -10.36 -2.66 8.77
N GLU A 238 -11.04 -3.64 8.18
CA GLU A 238 -10.54 -5.00 8.02
C GLU A 238 -9.26 -5.04 7.19
N TRP A 239 -9.23 -4.25 6.11
CA TRP A 239 -8.05 -4.17 5.25
C TRP A 239 -6.86 -3.53 5.96
N ILE A 240 -7.06 -2.50 6.78
CA ILE A 240 -5.97 -1.89 7.58
C ILE A 240 -5.39 -2.92 8.56
N LYS A 241 -6.23 -3.71 9.19
CA LYS A 241 -5.79 -4.81 10.07
C LYS A 241 -4.97 -5.84 9.28
N PHE A 242 -5.47 -6.30 8.14
CA PHE A 242 -4.76 -7.22 7.24
C PHE A 242 -3.43 -6.60 6.76
N TYR A 243 -3.42 -5.32 6.37
CA TYR A 243 -2.23 -4.60 5.92
C TYR A 243 -1.13 -4.57 6.98
N ASN A 244 -1.50 -4.36 8.24
CA ASN A 244 -0.53 -4.28 9.34
C ASN A 244 0.00 -5.65 9.78
N THR A 245 -0.79 -6.72 9.67
CA THR A 245 -0.46 -8.03 10.24
C THR A 245 0.02 -9.05 9.21
N THR A 246 -0.70 -9.19 8.13
CA THR A 246 -0.56 -10.35 7.22
C THR A 246 -0.04 -9.97 5.84
N ARG A 247 -0.33 -8.72 5.40
CA ARG A 247 0.00 -8.30 4.04
C ARG A 247 1.50 -8.24 3.80
N ILE A 248 1.97 -8.95 2.78
CA ILE A 248 3.38 -8.95 2.37
C ILE A 248 3.74 -7.57 1.82
N LYS A 249 4.63 -6.89 2.51
CA LYS A 249 5.24 -5.63 2.10
C LYS A 249 6.57 -5.95 1.43
N GLY A 250 6.77 -5.54 0.17
CA GLY A 250 8.05 -5.77 -0.52
C GLY A 250 9.22 -5.26 0.33
N LYS A 251 10.26 -6.08 0.52
CA LYS A 251 11.45 -5.69 1.26
C LYS A 251 12.09 -4.46 0.59
N LYS A 252 12.44 -3.43 1.39
CA LYS A 252 13.42 -2.43 0.97
C LYS A 252 14.70 -3.18 0.62
N ILE A 253 15.07 -3.23 -0.66
CA ILE A 253 16.40 -3.71 -1.06
C ILE A 253 17.37 -2.67 -0.53
N ASN A 254 18.01 -2.94 0.61
CA ASN A 254 19.17 -2.18 1.05
C ASN A 254 20.25 -2.38 0.00
N LYS A 255 20.36 -1.43 -0.94
CA LYS A 255 21.51 -1.31 -1.85
C LYS A 255 22.75 -0.87 -1.06
N LYS A 256 23.23 -1.70 -0.14
CA LYS A 256 24.55 -1.61 0.47
C LYS A 256 25.11 -3.01 0.64
N LYS A 257 25.47 -3.66 -0.47
CA LYS A 257 26.60 -4.56 -0.59
C LYS A 257 27.21 -4.30 -1.95
N GLY A 258 28.28 -3.51 -1.95
CA GLY A 258 29.08 -3.27 -3.12
C GLY A 258 29.55 -4.61 -3.70
N TYR A 259 29.34 -4.80 -4.98
CA TYR A 259 30.10 -5.79 -5.74
C TYR A 259 31.55 -5.36 -5.64
N LYS A 260 32.36 -6.07 -4.86
CA LYS A 260 33.80 -6.09 -5.07
C LYS A 260 34.00 -6.76 -6.43
N LYS A 261 34.42 -6.00 -7.44
CA LYS A 261 35.09 -6.56 -8.61
C LYS A 261 36.32 -7.30 -8.10
N ASN A 262 36.32 -8.62 -8.24
CA ASN A 262 37.56 -9.35 -8.21
C ASN A 262 38.27 -9.14 -9.57
N ASP A 263 39.25 -8.26 -9.60
CA ASP A 263 40.27 -8.25 -10.64
C ASP A 263 41.11 -9.50 -10.47
N LYS A 264 41.05 -10.39 -11.45
CA LYS A 264 42.09 -11.30 -11.87
C LYS A 264 41.95 -11.59 -13.36
#